data_8c71641bb5bf2445e90c420fef4bf8f8
#
_entry.id   8c71641bb5bf2445e90c420fef4bf8f8
#
_cell.length_a   1.000
_cell.length_b   1.000
_cell.length_c   1.000
_cell.angle_alpha   90.00
_cell.angle_beta   90.00
_cell.angle_gamma   90.00
#
_symmetry.space_group_name_H-M   'P 1'
#
loop_
_entity.id
_entity.type
_entity.pdbx_description
1 polymer ?
#
loop_
_entity_poly.entity_id
_entity_poly.type
_entity_poly.pdbx_seq_one_letter_code
_entity_poly.pdbx_strand_id
1 'polypeptide(L)'
;MKKRVIILFLLFIFLLTTGFGCKLVDQKTQDAMKPINLNYWGVWNSQDDFTDILNAYKKLHPYITINYRKLRYDEYEKEIINALAEDRGPDIFSINNTWIKKYQTKITPMPATITMAYPVTKGAIKKEVVPELRTSKSLNLTDIKNNFVDAVYQDVVRQGFDEKNKQNKDSVYGLPLFVDTLAMYYNKDLLNNAGIALPPAFWNSEFQQAVKKTTIQDAQGGLIQSGTALGGSTNIERYSDILSALMMQNGAVMMDESNSVLFNRIPPAIKDQRYNPGLEALRFYTDFANPAKEVYCWNKNLGNSLKLFMQGKLAIFFGFSYHLPTIRAQAPKLNFGIAKFPQIEGNPPINFANYWVETVSNKSKYSSEAWDFIQFAARAEQAKTYLAKVKRPTALRSLINEQIDDQDIGIFAQQALTAKSWYKGADSAAAEQIFAEMIDTTVLAQDKIEDILNLAVGKVQQTVNVNGQ
;
A
#
# COMPACT_ATOMS: atom_id res chain seq x y z
N MET A 1 31.16 73.20 35.73
CA MET A 1 30.84 71.79 36.13
C MET A 1 29.39 71.41 35.82
N LYS A 2 28.35 72.16 36.12
CA LYS A 2 26.93 71.80 35.94
C LYS A 2 26.52 71.51 34.47
N LYS A 3 27.02 72.26 33.47
CA LYS A 3 26.67 71.98 32.04
C LYS A 3 27.28 70.69 31.50
N ARG A 4 28.44 70.23 31.93
CA ARG A 4 29.05 68.97 31.53
C ARG A 4 28.31 67.75 32.07
N VAL A 5 27.79 67.85 33.29
CA VAL A 5 27.00 66.79 33.92
C VAL A 5 25.65 66.61 33.26
N ILE A 6 25.02 67.73 32.86
CA ILE A 6 23.72 67.67 32.09
C ILE A 6 23.91 67.03 30.73
N ILE A 7 24.98 67.33 30.00
CA ILE A 7 25.30 66.74 28.71
C ILE A 7 25.57 65.21 28.84
N LEU A 8 26.33 64.82 29.88
CA LEU A 8 26.54 63.38 30.15
C LEU A 8 25.27 62.63 30.54
N PHE A 9 24.38 63.30 31.30
CA PHE A 9 23.09 62.72 31.67
C PHE A 9 22.11 62.61 30.47
N LEU A 10 22.11 63.56 29.55
CA LEU A 10 21.34 63.51 28.30
C LEU A 10 21.92 62.46 27.35
N LEU A 11 23.23 62.27 27.27
CA LEU A 11 23.87 61.20 26.49
C LEU A 11 23.56 59.83 27.07
N PHE A 12 23.48 59.69 28.39
CA PHE A 12 23.11 58.43 29.06
C PHE A 12 21.62 58.10 28.86
N ILE A 13 20.73 59.11 28.89
CA ILE A 13 19.31 58.92 28.52
C ILE A 13 19.16 58.56 27.06
N PHE A 14 19.92 59.16 26.16
CA PHE A 14 19.90 58.83 24.74
C PHE A 14 20.41 57.41 24.45
N LEU A 15 21.42 56.93 25.19
CA LEU A 15 21.89 55.54 25.16
C LEU A 15 20.87 54.54 25.73
N LEU A 16 20.05 54.97 26.72
CA LEU A 16 18.95 54.14 27.26
C LEU A 16 17.71 54.12 26.36
N THR A 17 17.52 55.15 25.50
CA THR A 17 16.40 55.21 24.56
C THR A 17 16.73 54.58 23.19
N THR A 18 18.00 54.41 22.85
CA THR A 18 18.40 53.52 21.76
C THR A 18 18.33 52.09 22.24
N GLY A 19 17.14 51.68 22.65
CA GLY A 19 16.86 50.29 22.94
C GLY A 19 17.32 49.45 21.80
N PHE A 20 18.25 48.54 22.02
CA PHE A 20 18.46 47.38 21.18
C PHE A 20 17.13 46.70 21.07
N GLY A 21 16.38 47.07 20.04
CA GLY A 21 15.15 46.37 19.68
C GLY A 21 15.51 45.00 19.17
N CYS A 22 15.95 44.11 20.05
CA CYS A 22 15.72 42.70 19.86
C CYS A 22 14.22 42.57 19.75
N LYS A 23 13.69 42.47 18.52
CA LYS A 23 12.34 41.94 18.32
C LYS A 23 12.40 40.56 18.95
N LEU A 24 11.96 40.46 20.20
CA LEU A 24 11.78 39.20 20.89
C LEU A 24 10.84 38.39 20.01
N VAL A 25 11.38 37.38 19.34
CA VAL A 25 10.58 36.36 18.72
C VAL A 25 9.69 35.80 19.82
N ASP A 26 8.39 35.73 19.60
CA ASP A 26 7.49 35.27 20.66
C ASP A 26 7.88 33.85 21.11
N GLN A 27 7.61 33.50 22.35
CA GLN A 27 8.02 32.24 22.97
C GLN A 27 7.47 31.02 22.17
N LYS A 28 6.26 31.13 21.65
CA LYS A 28 5.63 30.08 20.87
C LYS A 28 6.38 29.78 19.57
N THR A 29 6.85 30.83 18.90
CA THR A 29 7.66 30.71 17.69
C THR A 29 9.04 30.14 17.97
N GLN A 30 9.67 30.53 19.12
CA GLN A 30 10.95 29.97 19.55
C GLN A 30 10.82 28.48 19.89
N ASP A 31 9.75 28.11 20.61
CA ASP A 31 9.49 26.72 20.97
C ASP A 31 9.25 25.83 19.74
N ALA A 32 8.60 26.37 18.72
CA ALA A 32 8.33 25.67 17.47
C ALA A 32 9.58 25.40 16.59
N MET A 33 10.74 26.00 16.92
CA MET A 33 12.02 25.75 16.25
C MET A 33 13.01 24.96 17.08
N LYS A 34 12.60 24.46 18.24
CA LYS A 34 13.46 23.53 19.00
C LYS A 34 13.74 22.29 18.15
N PRO A 35 14.97 21.73 18.27
CA PRO A 35 15.31 20.52 17.53
C PRO A 35 14.33 19.38 17.80
N ILE A 36 13.76 18.83 16.73
CA ILE A 36 12.83 17.70 16.76
C ILE A 36 13.46 16.51 16.04
N ASN A 37 13.39 15.35 16.66
CA ASN A 37 13.77 14.08 16.05
C ASN A 37 12.51 13.24 15.88
N LEU A 38 12.13 12.98 14.62
CA LEU A 38 11.05 12.06 14.28
C LEU A 38 11.64 10.68 13.97
N ASN A 39 11.15 9.66 14.64
CA ASN A 39 11.48 8.28 14.34
C ASN A 39 10.48 7.72 13.34
N TYR A 40 10.97 7.22 12.22
CA TYR A 40 10.17 6.64 11.16
C TYR A 40 10.58 5.19 10.92
N TRP A 41 9.64 4.25 11.11
CA TRP A 41 9.87 2.82 10.92
C TRP A 41 9.15 2.30 9.67
N GLY A 42 9.89 1.55 8.85
CA GLY A 42 9.36 0.93 7.63
C GLY A 42 9.96 -0.45 7.39
N VAL A 43 9.48 -1.11 6.33
CA VAL A 43 9.83 -2.50 6.00
C VAL A 43 10.63 -2.59 4.71
N TRP A 44 10.12 -1.98 3.65
CA TRP A 44 10.58 -2.29 2.28
C TRP A 44 11.74 -1.43 1.81
N ASN A 45 11.75 -0.18 2.23
CA ASN A 45 12.71 0.82 1.79
C ASN A 45 13.96 0.83 2.66
N SER A 46 15.08 1.26 2.10
CA SER A 46 16.29 1.61 2.83
C SER A 46 16.27 3.11 3.18
N GLN A 47 17.13 3.55 4.09
CA GLN A 47 17.32 4.97 4.36
C GLN A 47 17.75 5.75 3.10
N ASP A 48 18.55 5.11 2.25
CA ASP A 48 19.03 5.72 1.02
C ASP A 48 17.89 6.03 0.05
N ASP A 49 16.84 5.22 0.03
CA ASP A 49 15.66 5.45 -0.83
C ASP A 49 14.96 6.78 -0.50
N PHE A 50 15.02 7.21 0.76
CA PHE A 50 14.41 8.45 1.23
C PHE A 50 15.35 9.66 1.20
N THR A 51 16.64 9.50 0.87
CA THR A 51 17.65 10.56 1.00
C THR A 51 17.22 11.90 0.37
N ASP A 52 16.66 11.86 -0.83
CA ASP A 52 16.25 13.08 -1.55
C ASP A 52 15.08 13.78 -0.86
N ILE A 53 14.06 13.02 -0.44
CA ILE A 53 12.90 13.54 0.31
C ILE A 53 13.37 14.13 1.64
N LEU A 54 14.20 13.40 2.38
CA LEU A 54 14.70 13.83 3.69
C LEU A 54 15.52 15.12 3.58
N ASN A 55 16.40 15.21 2.56
CA ASN A 55 17.20 16.39 2.31
C ASN A 55 16.34 17.59 1.88
N ALA A 56 15.34 17.37 1.01
CA ALA A 56 14.43 18.42 0.59
C ALA A 56 13.58 18.94 1.78
N TYR A 57 13.08 18.03 2.63
CA TYR A 57 12.33 18.39 3.83
C TYR A 57 13.20 19.14 4.84
N LYS A 58 14.44 18.69 5.06
CA LYS A 58 15.41 19.35 5.95
C LYS A 58 15.74 20.79 5.54
N LYS A 59 15.75 21.10 4.24
CA LYS A 59 15.92 22.48 3.73
C LYS A 59 14.73 23.38 4.12
N LEU A 60 13.51 22.84 4.15
CA LEU A 60 12.32 23.59 4.56
C LEU A 60 12.22 23.72 6.09
N HIS A 61 12.58 22.66 6.82
CA HIS A 61 12.48 22.55 8.26
C HIS A 61 13.82 22.13 8.87
N PRO A 62 14.83 23.05 8.95
CA PRO A 62 16.18 22.69 9.40
C PRO A 62 16.27 22.23 10.85
N TYR A 63 15.24 22.50 11.65
CA TYR A 63 15.12 22.05 13.04
C TYR A 63 14.53 20.64 13.18
N ILE A 64 13.99 20.02 12.12
CA ILE A 64 13.46 18.66 12.14
C ILE A 64 14.48 17.69 11.55
N THR A 65 14.73 16.60 12.24
CA THR A 65 15.53 15.47 11.76
C THR A 65 14.65 14.23 11.75
N ILE A 66 14.65 13.48 10.65
CA ILE A 66 13.89 12.25 10.51
C ILE A 66 14.86 11.09 10.50
N ASN A 67 14.71 10.19 11.45
CA ASN A 67 15.52 8.99 11.62
C ASN A 67 14.74 7.79 11.07
N TYR A 68 15.06 7.38 9.85
CA TYR A 68 14.43 6.20 9.24
C TYR A 68 15.09 4.92 9.76
N ARG A 69 14.28 3.95 10.17
CA ARG A 69 14.70 2.59 10.55
C ARG A 69 13.96 1.55 9.72
N LYS A 70 14.70 0.77 8.94
CA LYS A 70 14.18 -0.42 8.28
C LYS A 70 14.16 -1.58 9.25
N LEU A 71 13.03 -2.28 9.31
CA LEU A 71 12.86 -3.52 10.07
C LEU A 71 12.59 -4.68 9.09
N ARG A 72 12.86 -5.89 9.53
CA ARG A 72 12.54 -7.10 8.76
C ARG A 72 11.04 -7.35 8.81
N TYR A 73 10.46 -7.81 7.71
CA TYR A 73 9.02 -8.01 7.57
C TYR A 73 8.45 -9.00 8.62
N ASP A 74 9.14 -10.09 8.86
CA ASP A 74 8.76 -11.17 9.78
C ASP A 74 8.76 -10.73 11.27
N GLU A 75 9.50 -9.69 11.62
CA GLU A 75 9.61 -9.13 12.97
C GLU A 75 8.82 -7.83 13.14
N TYR A 76 8.50 -7.16 12.04
CA TYR A 76 8.04 -5.79 12.00
C TYR A 76 6.81 -5.53 12.86
N GLU A 77 5.75 -6.33 12.67
CA GLU A 77 4.50 -6.10 13.38
C GLU A 77 4.67 -6.31 14.89
N LYS A 78 5.41 -7.35 15.29
CA LYS A 78 5.72 -7.63 16.70
C LYS A 78 6.51 -6.49 17.34
N GLU A 79 7.52 -5.98 16.64
CA GLU A 79 8.34 -4.86 17.12
C GLU A 79 7.52 -3.57 17.29
N ILE A 80 6.64 -3.24 16.33
CA ILE A 80 5.75 -2.08 16.46
C ILE A 80 4.82 -2.22 17.64
N ILE A 81 4.12 -3.34 17.77
CA ILE A 81 3.16 -3.56 18.85
C ILE A 81 3.84 -3.44 20.21
N ASN A 82 4.98 -4.09 20.39
CA ASN A 82 5.76 -4.02 21.62
C ASN A 82 6.23 -2.58 21.93
N ALA A 83 6.78 -1.90 20.93
CA ALA A 83 7.29 -0.55 21.10
C ALA A 83 6.17 0.46 21.43
N LEU A 84 4.99 0.33 20.80
CA LEU A 84 3.83 1.16 21.12
C LEU A 84 3.28 0.88 22.52
N ALA A 85 3.30 -0.38 22.97
CA ALA A 85 2.86 -0.76 24.31
C ALA A 85 3.78 -0.22 25.41
N GLU A 86 5.09 -0.08 25.10
CA GLU A 86 6.11 0.43 26.01
C GLU A 86 6.34 1.96 25.90
N ASP A 87 5.49 2.69 25.18
CA ASP A 87 5.59 4.14 24.91
C ASP A 87 6.94 4.58 24.29
N ARG A 88 7.64 3.68 23.61
CA ARG A 88 8.90 3.90 22.87
C ARG A 88 8.76 3.68 21.35
N GLY A 89 7.53 3.65 20.88
CA GLY A 89 7.22 3.48 19.46
C GLY A 89 7.67 4.65 18.60
N PRO A 90 7.70 4.45 17.26
CA PRO A 90 8.02 5.51 16.32
C PRO A 90 6.94 6.59 16.26
N ASP A 91 7.30 7.78 15.72
CA ASP A 91 6.35 8.84 15.39
C ASP A 91 5.59 8.52 14.11
N ILE A 92 6.31 7.98 13.12
CA ILE A 92 5.79 7.56 11.81
C ILE A 92 6.08 6.08 11.61
N PHE A 93 5.11 5.34 11.13
CA PHE A 93 5.33 3.94 10.75
C PHE A 93 4.43 3.51 9.60
N SER A 94 4.99 2.65 8.75
CA SER A 94 4.28 2.10 7.59
C SER A 94 3.41 0.93 8.02
N ILE A 95 2.18 0.85 7.53
CA ILE A 95 1.31 -0.31 7.70
C ILE A 95 0.74 -0.76 6.35
N ASN A 96 0.44 -2.05 6.21
CA ASN A 96 -0.27 -2.52 5.02
C ASN A 96 -1.68 -1.90 4.96
N ASN A 97 -2.18 -1.63 3.75
CA ASN A 97 -3.51 -1.03 3.55
C ASN A 97 -4.64 -1.82 4.24
N THR A 98 -4.50 -3.14 4.39
CA THR A 98 -5.47 -3.98 5.11
C THR A 98 -5.38 -3.90 6.63
N TRP A 99 -4.34 -3.24 7.18
CA TRP A 99 -4.13 -3.13 8.63
C TRP A 99 -4.70 -1.85 9.25
N ILE A 100 -5.27 -0.96 8.46
CA ILE A 100 -5.76 0.34 8.97
C ILE A 100 -6.78 0.15 10.10
N LYS A 101 -7.74 -0.76 9.97
CA LYS A 101 -8.72 -1.07 11.02
C LYS A 101 -8.04 -1.61 12.29
N LYS A 102 -7.08 -2.52 12.15
CA LYS A 102 -6.30 -3.09 13.26
C LYS A 102 -5.55 -2.04 14.06
N TYR A 103 -5.01 -1.04 13.37
CA TYR A 103 -4.19 0.02 13.97
C TYR A 103 -4.96 1.31 14.24
N GLN A 104 -6.24 1.42 13.92
CA GLN A 104 -6.99 2.66 13.98
C GLN A 104 -6.95 3.34 15.35
N THR A 105 -6.94 2.57 16.44
CA THR A 105 -6.82 3.09 17.81
C THR A 105 -5.39 3.46 18.21
N LYS A 106 -4.38 3.08 17.41
CA LYS A 106 -2.94 3.30 17.67
C LYS A 106 -2.36 4.40 16.79
N ILE A 107 -3.12 4.89 15.81
CA ILE A 107 -2.72 5.94 14.87
C ILE A 107 -3.65 7.14 15.01
N THR A 108 -3.12 8.33 14.75
CA THR A 108 -3.88 9.57 14.77
C THR A 108 -4.30 9.98 13.37
N PRO A 109 -5.56 10.41 13.15
CA PRO A 109 -5.99 10.91 11.86
C PRO A 109 -5.28 12.22 11.48
N MET A 110 -5.19 12.50 10.20
CA MET A 110 -4.62 13.73 9.67
C MET A 110 -5.42 14.94 10.16
N PRO A 111 -4.77 15.96 10.78
CA PRO A 111 -5.45 17.15 11.25
C PRO A 111 -5.89 18.03 10.06
N ALA A 112 -6.95 18.78 10.22
CA ALA A 112 -7.46 19.67 9.16
C ALA A 112 -6.50 20.81 8.80
N THR A 113 -5.68 21.24 9.77
CA THR A 113 -4.67 22.29 9.58
C THR A 113 -3.41 21.93 10.37
N ILE A 114 -2.26 22.33 9.83
CA ILE A 114 -0.96 22.14 10.46
C ILE A 114 -0.27 23.50 10.55
N THR A 115 0.32 23.81 11.70
CA THR A 115 1.12 25.02 11.90
C THR A 115 2.58 24.63 12.05
N MET A 116 3.42 25.11 11.11
CA MET A 116 4.85 24.82 11.07
C MET A 116 5.68 26.11 11.15
N ALA A 117 6.87 26.03 11.71
CA ALA A 117 7.84 27.10 11.66
C ALA A 117 8.68 27.03 10.40
N TYR A 118 8.88 28.17 9.75
CA TYR A 118 9.73 28.30 8.58
C TYR A 118 10.84 29.33 8.82
N PRO A 119 12.08 29.05 8.40
CA PRO A 119 13.13 30.06 8.42
C PRO A 119 12.86 31.09 7.30
N VAL A 120 12.73 32.35 7.64
CA VAL A 120 12.49 33.45 6.71
C VAL A 120 13.60 34.48 6.87
N THR A 121 14.23 34.87 5.75
CA THR A 121 15.23 35.94 5.76
C THR A 121 14.53 37.30 5.76
N LYS A 122 14.74 38.09 6.79
CA LYS A 122 14.22 39.47 6.92
C LYS A 122 15.36 40.46 7.00
N GLY A 123 15.12 41.70 6.58
CA GLY A 123 16.07 42.81 6.61
C GLY A 123 16.60 43.20 5.23
N ALA A 124 16.58 44.51 4.93
CA ALA A 124 17.03 45.04 3.64
C ALA A 124 18.57 45.20 3.59
N ILE A 125 19.19 45.62 4.69
CA ILE A 125 20.63 45.88 4.78
C ILE A 125 21.33 44.73 5.50
N LYS A 126 20.83 44.33 6.66
CA LYS A 126 21.32 43.17 7.42
C LYS A 126 20.28 42.05 7.29
N LYS A 127 20.64 41.03 6.57
CA LYS A 127 19.79 39.84 6.40
C LYS A 127 19.90 38.96 7.63
N GLU A 128 18.79 38.76 8.32
CA GLU A 128 18.67 37.85 9.45
C GLU A 128 17.65 36.77 9.15
N VAL A 129 17.95 35.50 9.51
CA VAL A 129 17.02 34.41 9.41
C VAL A 129 16.19 34.42 10.69
N VAL A 130 14.89 34.66 10.55
CA VAL A 130 13.92 34.66 11.66
C VAL A 130 12.87 33.59 11.44
N PRO A 131 12.40 32.93 12.49
CA PRO A 131 11.29 31.99 12.37
C PRO A 131 9.97 32.70 12.08
N GLU A 132 9.14 32.05 11.26
CA GLU A 132 7.78 32.48 10.99
C GLU A 132 6.84 31.29 11.05
N LEU A 133 5.81 31.36 11.90
CA LEU A 133 4.78 30.33 11.97
C LEU A 133 3.80 30.49 10.79
N ARG A 134 3.59 29.41 10.04
CA ARG A 134 2.61 29.35 8.97
C ARG A 134 1.65 28.20 9.22
N THR A 135 0.37 28.50 9.12
CA THR A 135 -0.70 27.50 9.18
C THR A 135 -1.17 27.18 7.77
N SER A 136 -1.08 25.92 7.38
CA SER A 136 -1.58 25.40 6.12
C SER A 136 -2.74 24.44 6.34
N LYS A 137 -3.65 24.36 5.35
CA LYS A 137 -4.66 23.31 5.32
C LYS A 137 -4.03 22.00 4.89
N SER A 138 -4.39 20.91 5.57
CA SER A 138 -4.07 19.56 5.13
C SER A 138 -4.91 19.16 3.92
N LEU A 139 -4.51 18.08 3.23
CA LEU A 139 -5.32 17.46 2.20
C LEU A 139 -6.68 17.05 2.79
N ASN A 140 -7.76 17.47 2.14
CA ASN A 140 -9.11 17.08 2.53
C ASN A 140 -9.56 15.80 1.79
N LEU A 141 -10.75 15.28 2.11
CA LEU A 141 -11.26 14.05 1.49
C LEU A 141 -11.40 14.16 -0.03
N THR A 142 -11.77 15.35 -0.53
CA THR A 142 -11.85 15.61 -1.97
C THR A 142 -10.47 15.59 -2.63
N ASP A 143 -9.45 16.15 -1.97
CA ASP A 143 -8.08 16.10 -2.43
C ASP A 143 -7.56 14.66 -2.51
N ILE A 144 -7.85 13.83 -1.50
CA ILE A 144 -7.47 12.41 -1.52
C ILE A 144 -8.14 11.69 -2.69
N LYS A 145 -9.44 11.89 -2.87
CA LYS A 145 -10.22 11.26 -3.95
C LYS A 145 -9.74 11.68 -5.35
N ASN A 146 -9.36 12.94 -5.52
CA ASN A 146 -8.96 13.48 -6.82
C ASN A 146 -7.50 13.20 -7.16
N ASN A 147 -6.61 13.25 -6.17
CA ASN A 147 -5.16 13.15 -6.41
C ASN A 147 -4.66 11.70 -6.41
N PHE A 148 -5.26 10.83 -5.62
CA PHE A 148 -4.84 9.44 -5.50
C PHE A 148 -5.75 8.50 -6.31
N VAL A 149 -5.26 7.30 -6.60
CA VAL A 149 -6.09 6.23 -7.19
C VAL A 149 -7.19 5.80 -6.23
N ASP A 150 -8.32 5.29 -6.75
CA ASP A 150 -9.54 5.04 -5.96
C ASP A 150 -9.34 4.12 -4.76
N ALA A 151 -8.47 3.11 -4.89
CA ALA A 151 -8.14 2.20 -3.79
C ALA A 151 -7.65 2.95 -2.54
N VAL A 152 -6.86 4.01 -2.72
CA VAL A 152 -6.33 4.80 -1.60
C VAL A 152 -7.45 5.44 -0.81
N TYR A 153 -8.37 6.16 -1.47
CA TYR A 153 -9.50 6.78 -0.78
C TYR A 153 -10.34 5.74 0.00
N GLN A 154 -10.62 4.61 -0.65
CA GLN A 154 -11.41 3.53 -0.07
C GLN A 154 -10.75 2.87 1.14
N ASP A 155 -9.43 2.86 1.21
CA ASP A 155 -8.69 2.21 2.29
C ASP A 155 -8.32 3.16 3.43
N VAL A 156 -7.84 4.39 3.12
CA VAL A 156 -7.30 5.29 4.15
C VAL A 156 -8.33 6.18 4.82
N VAL A 157 -9.52 6.35 4.21
CA VAL A 157 -10.62 7.14 4.82
C VAL A 157 -11.45 6.20 5.69
N ARG A 158 -11.52 6.52 6.97
CA ARG A 158 -12.28 5.75 7.97
C ARG A 158 -13.05 6.69 8.89
N GLN A 159 -14.17 6.21 9.36
CA GLN A 159 -14.89 6.89 10.44
C GLN A 159 -14.09 6.80 11.74
N GLY A 160 -13.88 7.96 12.36
CA GLY A 160 -13.31 8.09 13.67
C GLY A 160 -14.16 9.02 14.53
N PHE A 161 -14.06 8.90 15.85
CA PHE A 161 -14.78 9.78 16.76
C PHE A 161 -14.04 11.10 16.90
N ASP A 162 -14.70 12.19 16.54
CA ASP A 162 -14.19 13.55 16.74
C ASP A 162 -14.56 14.04 18.15
N GLU A 163 -13.60 13.99 19.06
CA GLU A 163 -13.78 14.40 20.46
C GLU A 163 -14.22 15.85 20.62
N LYS A 164 -13.82 16.73 19.70
CA LYS A 164 -14.16 18.14 19.75
C LYS A 164 -15.63 18.39 19.43
N ASN A 165 -16.15 17.70 18.41
CA ASN A 165 -17.52 17.87 17.92
C ASN A 165 -18.46 16.77 18.43
N LYS A 166 -17.95 15.78 19.18
CA LYS A 166 -18.69 14.65 19.76
C LYS A 166 -19.50 13.87 18.72
N GLN A 167 -18.94 13.66 17.54
CA GLN A 167 -19.60 12.95 16.45
C GLN A 167 -18.61 12.11 15.65
N ASN A 168 -19.11 11.10 14.98
CA ASN A 168 -18.30 10.35 14.02
C ASN A 168 -18.03 11.21 12.79
N LYS A 169 -16.79 11.16 12.31
CA LYS A 169 -16.33 11.90 11.15
C LYS A 169 -15.39 11.05 10.32
N ASP A 170 -15.54 11.13 8.99
CA ASP A 170 -14.59 10.55 8.07
C ASP A 170 -13.27 11.30 8.15
N SER A 171 -12.19 10.56 8.33
CA SER A 171 -10.85 11.10 8.52
C SER A 171 -9.83 10.25 7.77
N VAL A 172 -8.72 10.88 7.38
CA VAL A 172 -7.60 10.22 6.68
C VAL A 172 -6.62 9.68 7.71
N TYR A 173 -6.34 8.38 7.67
CA TYR A 173 -5.48 7.70 8.64
C TYR A 173 -4.08 7.35 8.13
N GLY A 174 -3.79 7.59 6.86
CA GLY A 174 -2.47 7.38 6.27
C GLY A 174 -2.41 7.85 4.83
N LEU A 175 -1.21 8.02 4.29
CA LEU A 175 -0.99 8.30 2.87
C LEU A 175 0.06 7.34 2.30
N PRO A 176 -0.19 6.72 1.15
CA PRO A 176 0.80 5.89 0.49
C PRO A 176 1.75 6.72 -0.37
N LEU A 177 2.97 6.23 -0.55
CA LEU A 177 3.91 6.75 -1.54
C LEU A 177 3.79 6.03 -2.89
N PHE A 178 3.27 4.80 -2.88
CA PHE A 178 3.06 3.98 -4.07
C PHE A 178 1.85 3.07 -3.89
N VAL A 179 1.27 2.59 -4.99
CA VAL A 179 0.22 1.55 -4.99
C VAL A 179 0.64 0.47 -5.98
N ASP A 180 0.91 -0.73 -5.48
CA ASP A 180 1.27 -1.87 -6.31
C ASP A 180 0.03 -2.66 -6.74
N THR A 181 0.09 -3.29 -7.91
CA THR A 181 -1.00 -4.06 -8.47
C THR A 181 -0.53 -5.43 -8.92
N LEU A 182 -1.45 -6.40 -8.90
CA LEU A 182 -1.16 -7.75 -9.36
C LEU A 182 -1.06 -7.78 -10.90
N ALA A 183 0.03 -8.35 -11.45
CA ALA A 183 0.25 -8.48 -12.88
C ALA A 183 0.67 -9.90 -13.26
N MET A 184 0.65 -10.20 -14.55
CA MET A 184 1.08 -11.49 -15.11
C MET A 184 2.56 -11.40 -15.52
N TYR A 185 3.40 -12.20 -14.92
CA TYR A 185 4.75 -12.51 -15.40
C TYR A 185 4.69 -13.76 -16.27
N TYR A 186 5.27 -13.73 -17.44
CA TYR A 186 5.25 -14.89 -18.34
C TYR A 186 6.62 -15.22 -18.87
N ASN A 187 6.93 -16.52 -18.94
CA ASN A 187 8.16 -17.03 -19.53
C ASN A 187 7.99 -17.04 -21.05
N LYS A 188 8.75 -16.17 -21.74
CA LYS A 188 8.67 -16.02 -23.21
C LYS A 188 9.09 -17.29 -23.95
N ASP A 189 10.09 -18.00 -23.44
CA ASP A 189 10.57 -19.21 -24.10
C ASP A 189 9.53 -20.34 -24.03
N LEU A 190 8.89 -20.51 -22.86
CA LEU A 190 7.85 -21.54 -22.71
C LEU A 190 6.59 -21.23 -23.55
N LEU A 191 6.17 -19.96 -23.62
CA LEU A 191 5.06 -19.55 -24.47
C LEU A 191 5.41 -19.74 -25.95
N ASN A 192 6.58 -19.29 -26.39
CA ASN A 192 7.05 -19.42 -27.76
C ASN A 192 7.15 -20.90 -28.20
N ASN A 193 7.70 -21.76 -27.35
CA ASN A 193 7.80 -23.22 -27.62
C ASN A 193 6.41 -23.86 -27.73
N ALA A 194 5.40 -23.31 -27.08
CA ALA A 194 4.00 -23.74 -27.19
C ALA A 194 3.25 -23.10 -28.36
N GLY A 195 3.91 -22.26 -29.18
CA GLY A 195 3.31 -21.55 -30.30
C GLY A 195 2.38 -20.38 -29.88
N ILE A 196 2.64 -19.79 -28.70
CA ILE A 196 1.86 -18.67 -28.15
C ILE A 196 2.67 -17.39 -28.27
N ALA A 197 2.31 -16.53 -29.23
CA ALA A 197 3.06 -15.32 -29.54
C ALA A 197 2.89 -14.22 -28.48
N LEU A 198 1.70 -14.11 -27.88
CA LEU A 198 1.36 -13.11 -26.85
C LEU A 198 0.68 -13.78 -25.67
N PRO A 199 0.92 -13.31 -24.44
CA PRO A 199 0.22 -13.84 -23.28
C PRO A 199 -1.29 -13.52 -23.36
N PRO A 200 -2.18 -14.42 -22.91
CA PRO A 200 -3.62 -14.21 -22.97
C PRO A 200 -4.06 -13.06 -22.06
N ALA A 201 -4.95 -12.19 -22.57
CA ALA A 201 -5.44 -11.02 -21.86
C ALA A 201 -6.71 -11.27 -21.02
N PHE A 202 -7.39 -12.40 -21.26
CA PHE A 202 -8.67 -12.74 -20.63
C PHE A 202 -8.65 -14.15 -20.05
N TRP A 203 -9.46 -14.37 -19.01
CA TRP A 203 -9.72 -15.69 -18.41
C TRP A 203 -10.69 -16.51 -19.29
N ASN A 204 -10.31 -16.80 -20.50
CA ASN A 204 -11.14 -17.47 -21.48
C ASN A 204 -10.48 -18.78 -21.98
N SER A 205 -11.03 -19.33 -23.07
CA SER A 205 -10.49 -20.56 -23.69
C SER A 205 -9.03 -20.41 -24.15
N GLU A 206 -8.60 -19.21 -24.56
CA GLU A 206 -7.21 -18.96 -24.97
C GLU A 206 -6.24 -19.09 -23.77
N PHE A 207 -6.63 -18.55 -22.61
CA PHE A 207 -5.87 -18.72 -21.36
C PHE A 207 -5.76 -20.20 -20.98
N GLN A 208 -6.90 -20.90 -20.98
CA GLN A 208 -6.94 -22.33 -20.66
C GLN A 208 -6.08 -23.16 -21.62
N GLN A 209 -6.13 -22.85 -22.92
CA GLN A 209 -5.30 -23.50 -23.92
C GLN A 209 -3.81 -23.19 -23.77
N ALA A 210 -3.47 -21.94 -23.42
CA ALA A 210 -2.10 -21.57 -23.14
C ALA A 210 -1.55 -22.37 -21.96
N VAL A 211 -2.32 -22.50 -20.87
CA VAL A 211 -1.96 -23.31 -19.71
C VAL A 211 -1.79 -24.78 -20.09
N LYS A 212 -2.74 -25.36 -20.83
CA LYS A 212 -2.67 -26.76 -21.27
C LYS A 212 -1.43 -27.03 -22.12
N LYS A 213 -1.13 -26.19 -23.11
CA LYS A 213 0.02 -26.35 -24.02
C LYS A 213 1.37 -26.17 -23.31
N THR A 214 1.43 -25.42 -22.24
CA THR A 214 2.67 -25.15 -21.48
C THR A 214 2.81 -26.05 -20.27
N THR A 215 1.82 -26.91 -19.96
CA THR A 215 1.91 -27.91 -18.89
C THR A 215 2.51 -29.22 -19.44
N ILE A 216 3.53 -29.76 -18.77
CA ILE A 216 4.16 -31.01 -19.13
C ILE A 216 4.11 -31.96 -17.93
N GLN A 217 3.63 -33.18 -18.19
CA GLN A 217 3.58 -34.28 -17.22
C GLN A 217 4.54 -35.38 -17.62
N ASP A 218 5.05 -36.11 -16.65
CA ASP A 218 5.78 -37.36 -16.87
C ASP A 218 4.84 -38.53 -17.19
N ALA A 219 5.41 -39.70 -17.45
CA ALA A 219 4.66 -40.92 -17.75
C ALA A 219 3.77 -41.39 -16.58
N GLN A 220 4.02 -40.94 -15.36
CA GLN A 220 3.27 -41.24 -14.15
C GLN A 220 2.24 -40.14 -13.80
N GLY A 221 2.12 -39.10 -14.63
CA GLY A 221 1.22 -37.96 -14.41
C GLY A 221 1.79 -36.89 -13.46
N GLY A 222 3.07 -36.99 -13.09
CA GLY A 222 3.75 -35.99 -12.29
C GLY A 222 4.02 -34.70 -13.10
N LEU A 223 3.78 -33.54 -12.51
CA LEU A 223 4.00 -32.24 -13.16
C LEU A 223 5.50 -31.92 -13.21
N ILE A 224 6.08 -31.91 -14.42
CA ILE A 224 7.48 -31.50 -14.69
C ILE A 224 7.56 -29.99 -14.93
N GLN A 225 6.58 -29.45 -15.66
CA GLN A 225 6.43 -28.05 -15.99
C GLN A 225 4.98 -27.65 -15.80
N SER A 226 4.74 -26.50 -15.21
CA SER A 226 3.39 -25.96 -14.98
C SER A 226 3.07 -24.82 -15.94
N GLY A 227 1.84 -24.79 -16.44
CA GLY A 227 1.36 -23.70 -17.28
C GLY A 227 1.07 -22.43 -16.48
N THR A 228 0.53 -22.57 -15.28
CA THR A 228 0.24 -21.43 -14.42
C THR A 228 0.22 -21.82 -12.94
N ALA A 229 0.47 -20.86 -12.06
CA ALA A 229 0.31 -21.02 -10.61
C ALA A 229 -1.12 -20.63 -10.21
N LEU A 230 -2.06 -21.54 -10.38
CA LEU A 230 -3.47 -21.41 -9.95
C LEU A 230 -3.97 -22.73 -9.35
N GLY A 231 -4.98 -22.64 -8.53
CA GLY A 231 -5.68 -23.80 -7.95
C GLY A 231 -5.18 -24.23 -6.58
N GLY A 232 -3.95 -23.89 -6.20
CA GLY A 232 -3.40 -24.16 -4.89
C GLY A 232 -3.48 -22.97 -3.94
N SER A 233 -2.99 -23.16 -2.73
CA SER A 233 -2.94 -22.13 -1.68
C SER A 233 -1.49 -21.73 -1.33
N THR A 234 -0.95 -22.22 -0.24
CA THR A 234 0.28 -21.75 0.41
C THR A 234 1.59 -21.89 -0.42
N ASN A 235 1.61 -22.71 -1.46
CA ASN A 235 2.73 -22.77 -2.40
C ASN A 235 2.58 -21.85 -3.62
N ILE A 236 1.49 -21.07 -3.68
CA ILE A 236 1.27 -20.02 -4.69
C ILE A 236 1.43 -18.65 -4.01
N GLU A 237 2.35 -17.85 -4.53
CA GLU A 237 2.48 -16.46 -4.07
C GLU A 237 1.17 -15.70 -4.28
N ARG A 238 0.68 -15.05 -3.21
CA ARG A 238 -0.50 -14.20 -3.26
C ARG A 238 -1.79 -14.89 -3.73
N TYR A 239 -1.96 -16.19 -3.44
CA TYR A 239 -3.15 -16.97 -3.81
C TYR A 239 -4.46 -16.28 -3.41
N SER A 240 -4.52 -15.68 -2.23
CA SER A 240 -5.70 -14.96 -1.72
C SER A 240 -6.04 -13.73 -2.56
N ASP A 241 -5.03 -12.99 -3.01
CA ASP A 241 -5.21 -11.80 -3.86
C ASP A 241 -5.70 -12.20 -5.26
N ILE A 242 -5.14 -13.27 -5.83
CA ILE A 242 -5.54 -13.80 -7.13
C ILE A 242 -7.02 -14.23 -7.09
N LEU A 243 -7.40 -15.04 -6.10
CA LEU A 243 -8.79 -15.49 -5.97
C LEU A 243 -9.74 -14.33 -5.70
N SER A 244 -9.36 -13.40 -4.82
CA SER A 244 -10.16 -12.20 -4.54
C SER A 244 -10.36 -11.33 -5.78
N ALA A 245 -9.31 -11.16 -6.61
CA ALA A 245 -9.41 -10.44 -7.87
C ALA A 245 -10.38 -11.14 -8.83
N LEU A 246 -10.29 -12.46 -8.97
CA LEU A 246 -11.22 -13.26 -9.78
C LEU A 246 -12.67 -13.12 -9.30
N MET A 247 -12.91 -13.19 -7.98
CA MET A 247 -14.24 -12.99 -7.40
C MET A 247 -14.79 -11.60 -7.75
N MET A 248 -13.99 -10.54 -7.56
CA MET A 248 -14.40 -9.17 -7.87
C MET A 248 -14.64 -8.95 -9.37
N GLN A 249 -13.76 -9.46 -10.24
CA GLN A 249 -13.92 -9.41 -11.70
C GLN A 249 -15.19 -10.12 -12.16
N ASN A 250 -15.55 -11.19 -11.48
CA ASN A 250 -16.77 -11.95 -11.75
C ASN A 250 -18.04 -11.28 -11.20
N GLY A 251 -17.90 -10.19 -10.49
CA GLY A 251 -19.00 -9.39 -9.97
C GLY A 251 -19.37 -9.67 -8.51
N ALA A 252 -18.59 -10.46 -7.77
CA ALA A 252 -18.84 -10.67 -6.36
C ALA A 252 -18.59 -9.38 -5.56
N VAL A 253 -19.47 -9.10 -4.60
CA VAL A 253 -19.25 -8.10 -3.55
C VAL A 253 -18.53 -8.78 -2.41
N MET A 254 -17.26 -8.42 -2.20
CA MET A 254 -16.44 -9.07 -1.17
C MET A 254 -16.89 -8.65 0.23
N MET A 255 -17.09 -7.35 0.42
CA MET A 255 -17.51 -6.76 1.69
C MET A 255 -18.32 -5.48 1.39
N ASP A 256 -19.35 -5.18 2.18
CA ASP A 256 -20.15 -3.97 2.06
C ASP A 256 -19.66 -2.83 2.98
N GLU A 257 -20.35 -1.69 2.92
CA GLU A 257 -20.03 -0.51 3.75
C GLU A 257 -20.27 -0.73 5.25
N SER A 258 -21.12 -1.70 5.61
CA SER A 258 -21.34 -2.11 7.00
C SER A 258 -20.32 -3.11 7.53
N ASN A 259 -19.30 -3.43 6.71
CA ASN A 259 -18.28 -4.43 6.95
C ASN A 259 -18.85 -5.88 7.04
N SER A 260 -19.94 -6.16 6.36
CA SER A 260 -20.46 -7.52 6.18
C SER A 260 -19.74 -8.22 5.04
N VAL A 261 -19.26 -9.43 5.27
CA VAL A 261 -18.58 -10.26 4.26
C VAL A 261 -19.64 -10.95 3.38
N LEU A 262 -19.61 -10.74 2.07
CA LEU A 262 -20.71 -11.08 1.17
C LEU A 262 -20.29 -11.88 -0.08
N PHE A 263 -19.05 -12.36 -0.20
CA PHE A 263 -18.60 -13.01 -1.43
C PHE A 263 -19.28 -14.35 -1.76
N ASN A 264 -20.11 -14.87 -0.85
CA ASN A 264 -21.01 -16.00 -1.09
C ASN A 264 -22.42 -15.60 -1.57
N ARG A 265 -22.69 -14.29 -1.68
CA ARG A 265 -24.02 -13.79 -2.09
C ARG A 265 -24.06 -13.47 -3.57
N ILE A 266 -25.25 -13.62 -4.17
CA ILE A 266 -25.51 -13.12 -5.51
C ILE A 266 -25.90 -11.65 -5.39
N PRO A 267 -25.09 -10.72 -5.93
CA PRO A 267 -25.43 -9.31 -5.90
C PRO A 267 -26.72 -8.99 -6.67
N PRO A 268 -27.53 -8.02 -6.21
CA PRO A 268 -28.79 -7.66 -6.90
C PRO A 268 -28.62 -7.24 -8.36
N ALA A 269 -27.45 -6.77 -8.75
CA ALA A 269 -27.13 -6.40 -10.13
C ALA A 269 -27.07 -7.60 -11.09
N ILE A 270 -26.87 -8.82 -10.56
CA ILE A 270 -26.83 -10.06 -11.37
C ILE A 270 -28.26 -10.55 -11.59
N LYS A 271 -28.67 -10.59 -12.85
CA LYS A 271 -30.04 -10.98 -13.24
C LYS A 271 -30.32 -12.46 -13.03
N ASP A 272 -29.36 -13.34 -13.34
CA ASP A 272 -29.51 -14.78 -13.12
C ASP A 272 -29.20 -15.13 -11.67
N GLN A 273 -30.25 -15.34 -10.88
CA GLN A 273 -30.15 -15.68 -9.46
C GLN A 273 -29.62 -17.12 -9.19
N ARG A 274 -29.28 -17.87 -10.24
CA ARG A 274 -28.57 -19.15 -10.12
C ARG A 274 -27.06 -18.99 -10.26
N TYR A 275 -26.61 -17.86 -10.78
CA TYR A 275 -25.20 -17.56 -10.99
C TYR A 275 -24.59 -16.86 -9.78
N ASN A 276 -23.86 -17.61 -8.97
CA ASN A 276 -23.13 -17.05 -7.83
C ASN A 276 -21.67 -16.69 -8.24
N PRO A 277 -21.33 -15.42 -8.35
CA PRO A 277 -20.03 -15.00 -8.89
C PRO A 277 -18.84 -15.43 -8.02
N GLY A 278 -18.98 -15.46 -6.70
CA GLY A 278 -17.92 -15.93 -5.80
C GLY A 278 -17.69 -17.43 -5.91
N LEU A 279 -18.78 -18.21 -6.02
CA LEU A 279 -18.74 -19.65 -6.21
C LEU A 279 -18.06 -20.03 -7.54
N GLU A 280 -18.46 -19.37 -8.63
CA GLU A 280 -17.89 -19.66 -9.95
C GLU A 280 -16.41 -19.26 -10.05
N ALA A 281 -16.02 -18.17 -9.38
CA ALA A 281 -14.61 -17.79 -9.30
C ALA A 281 -13.78 -18.81 -8.50
N LEU A 282 -14.31 -19.31 -7.36
CA LEU A 282 -13.64 -20.35 -6.59
C LEU A 282 -13.51 -21.66 -7.40
N ARG A 283 -14.57 -22.06 -8.08
CA ARG A 283 -14.58 -23.24 -8.97
C ARG A 283 -13.54 -23.09 -10.07
N PHE A 284 -13.57 -21.97 -10.79
CA PHE A 284 -12.60 -21.69 -11.85
C PHE A 284 -11.17 -21.75 -11.33
N TYR A 285 -10.90 -21.12 -10.18
CA TYR A 285 -9.57 -21.10 -9.59
C TYR A 285 -9.08 -22.52 -9.24
N THR A 286 -9.93 -23.33 -8.61
CA THR A 286 -9.55 -24.68 -8.14
C THR A 286 -9.52 -25.74 -9.24
N ASP A 287 -10.15 -25.51 -10.40
CA ASP A 287 -10.08 -26.40 -11.55
C ASP A 287 -8.63 -26.65 -12.01
N PHE A 288 -7.72 -25.71 -11.85
CA PHE A 288 -6.30 -25.85 -12.20
C PHE A 288 -5.52 -26.81 -11.29
N ALA A 289 -6.06 -27.14 -10.11
CA ALA A 289 -5.51 -28.16 -9.21
C ALA A 289 -6.29 -29.48 -9.22
N ASN A 290 -7.34 -29.60 -10.03
CA ASN A 290 -8.18 -30.79 -10.14
C ASN A 290 -7.66 -31.72 -11.24
N PRO A 291 -7.12 -32.93 -10.91
CA PRO A 291 -6.57 -33.85 -11.93
C PRO A 291 -7.58 -34.34 -12.99
N ALA A 292 -8.89 -34.24 -12.70
CA ALA A 292 -9.93 -34.60 -13.65
C ALA A 292 -10.21 -33.54 -14.73
N LYS A 293 -9.58 -32.35 -14.61
CA LYS A 293 -9.77 -31.22 -15.52
C LYS A 293 -8.64 -31.12 -16.54
N GLU A 294 -8.98 -30.73 -17.76
CA GLU A 294 -7.98 -30.54 -18.83
C GLU A 294 -6.97 -29.42 -18.53
N VAL A 295 -7.32 -28.48 -17.66
CA VAL A 295 -6.47 -27.36 -17.23
C VAL A 295 -5.60 -27.69 -16.02
N TYR A 296 -5.61 -28.96 -15.56
CA TYR A 296 -4.81 -29.38 -14.42
C TYR A 296 -3.31 -29.08 -14.64
N CYS A 297 -2.75 -28.26 -13.80
CA CYS A 297 -1.35 -27.83 -13.93
C CYS A 297 -0.68 -27.53 -12.58
N TRP A 298 -1.40 -27.67 -11.46
CA TRP A 298 -0.88 -27.32 -10.15
C TRP A 298 -1.27 -28.36 -9.08
N ASN A 299 -0.39 -28.54 -8.08
CA ASN A 299 -0.72 -29.32 -6.88
C ASN A 299 0.19 -28.94 -5.71
N LYS A 300 -0.13 -29.43 -4.52
CA LYS A 300 0.62 -29.17 -3.27
C LYS A 300 2.05 -29.74 -3.23
N ASN A 301 2.40 -30.67 -4.14
CA ASN A 301 3.74 -31.27 -4.20
C ASN A 301 4.72 -30.42 -5.02
N LEU A 302 4.20 -29.43 -5.78
CA LEU A 302 5.04 -28.45 -6.46
C LEU A 302 5.68 -27.49 -5.43
N GLY A 303 6.86 -26.98 -5.78
CA GLY A 303 7.53 -25.95 -4.99
C GLY A 303 6.79 -24.61 -5.03
N ASN A 304 7.34 -23.61 -4.33
CA ASN A 304 6.83 -22.25 -4.36
C ASN A 304 6.79 -21.68 -5.79
N SER A 305 5.71 -21.03 -6.17
CA SER A 305 5.44 -20.55 -7.53
C SER A 305 6.50 -19.57 -8.06
N LEU A 306 6.96 -18.62 -7.24
CA LEU A 306 8.02 -17.69 -7.63
C LEU A 306 9.33 -18.44 -7.92
N LYS A 307 9.67 -19.41 -7.07
CA LYS A 307 10.86 -20.23 -7.24
C LYS A 307 10.79 -21.06 -8.52
N LEU A 308 9.64 -21.68 -8.82
CA LEU A 308 9.43 -22.43 -10.06
C LEU A 308 9.51 -21.55 -11.30
N PHE A 309 8.99 -20.32 -11.21
CA PHE A 309 9.10 -19.34 -12.30
C PHE A 309 10.57 -18.98 -12.56
N MET A 310 11.33 -18.67 -11.53
CA MET A 310 12.76 -18.36 -11.65
C MET A 310 13.59 -19.54 -12.17
N GLN A 311 13.14 -20.78 -11.93
CA GLN A 311 13.77 -22.00 -12.47
C GLN A 311 13.37 -22.31 -13.92
N GLY A 312 12.50 -21.50 -14.54
CA GLY A 312 11.99 -21.75 -15.90
C GLY A 312 11.02 -22.93 -16.00
N LYS A 313 10.42 -23.38 -14.88
CA LYS A 313 9.48 -24.50 -14.78
C LYS A 313 8.02 -24.08 -14.69
N LEU A 314 7.74 -22.78 -14.73
CA LEU A 314 6.40 -22.19 -14.68
C LEU A 314 6.25 -21.20 -15.82
N ALA A 315 5.20 -21.34 -16.64
CA ALA A 315 5.00 -20.47 -17.79
C ALA A 315 4.37 -19.13 -17.41
N ILE A 316 3.39 -19.12 -16.52
CA ILE A 316 2.68 -17.91 -16.06
C ILE A 316 2.69 -17.84 -14.54
N PHE A 317 3.22 -16.73 -14.01
CA PHE A 317 3.26 -16.39 -12.59
C PHE A 317 2.52 -15.07 -12.37
N PHE A 318 1.72 -14.98 -11.31
CA PHE A 318 1.07 -13.74 -10.91
C PHE A 318 1.80 -13.13 -9.72
N GLY A 319 2.13 -11.84 -9.85
CA GLY A 319 2.91 -11.16 -8.83
C GLY A 319 2.82 -9.65 -8.92
N PHE A 320 3.39 -8.98 -7.93
CA PHE A 320 3.48 -7.53 -7.82
C PHE A 320 4.83 -7.02 -8.32
N SER A 321 4.98 -5.71 -8.45
CA SER A 321 6.23 -5.09 -8.92
C SER A 321 7.44 -5.44 -8.03
N TYR A 322 7.22 -5.69 -6.74
CA TYR A 322 8.30 -6.04 -5.81
C TYR A 322 8.96 -7.40 -6.09
N HIS A 323 8.35 -8.27 -6.88
CA HIS A 323 8.98 -9.54 -7.30
C HIS A 323 10.05 -9.31 -8.38
N LEU A 324 9.94 -8.26 -9.18
CA LEU A 324 10.81 -8.00 -10.32
C LEU A 324 12.31 -7.93 -9.96
N PRO A 325 12.74 -7.18 -8.92
CA PRO A 325 14.14 -7.15 -8.52
C PRO A 325 14.66 -8.53 -8.11
N THR A 326 13.84 -9.32 -7.41
CA THR A 326 14.20 -10.68 -6.98
C THR A 326 14.37 -11.62 -8.18
N ILE A 327 13.43 -11.58 -9.13
CA ILE A 327 13.51 -12.41 -10.36
C ILE A 327 14.77 -12.06 -11.15
N ARG A 328 15.06 -10.78 -11.35
CA ARG A 328 16.25 -10.35 -12.10
C ARG A 328 17.55 -10.71 -11.41
N ALA A 329 17.61 -10.61 -10.09
CA ALA A 329 18.81 -10.92 -9.32
C ALA A 329 19.07 -12.43 -9.26
N GLN A 330 18.03 -13.25 -9.07
CA GLN A 330 18.18 -14.70 -8.87
C GLN A 330 18.07 -15.51 -10.16
N ALA A 331 17.41 -14.98 -11.20
CA ALA A 331 17.26 -15.63 -12.49
C ALA A 331 17.64 -14.71 -13.67
N PRO A 332 18.88 -14.20 -13.74
CA PRO A 332 19.29 -13.21 -14.74
C PRO A 332 19.22 -13.70 -16.18
N LYS A 333 19.16 -15.02 -16.40
CA LYS A 333 19.04 -15.66 -17.73
C LYS A 333 17.59 -15.96 -18.12
N LEU A 334 16.62 -15.76 -17.23
CA LEU A 334 15.22 -16.03 -17.51
C LEU A 334 14.68 -14.99 -18.51
N ASN A 335 14.25 -15.46 -19.67
CA ASN A 335 13.62 -14.62 -20.69
C ASN A 335 12.14 -14.50 -20.36
N PHE A 336 11.75 -13.41 -19.71
CA PHE A 336 10.37 -13.19 -19.29
C PHE A 336 9.84 -11.81 -19.72
N GLY A 337 8.54 -11.67 -19.65
CA GLY A 337 7.85 -10.39 -19.82
C GLY A 337 6.82 -10.19 -18.72
N ILE A 338 6.30 -8.97 -18.66
CA ILE A 338 5.21 -8.59 -17.77
C ILE A 338 4.04 -8.16 -18.64
N ALA A 339 2.84 -8.65 -18.33
CA ALA A 339 1.59 -8.30 -18.99
C ALA A 339 0.54 -7.94 -17.94
N LYS A 340 -0.53 -7.30 -18.39
CA LYS A 340 -1.66 -6.99 -17.51
C LYS A 340 -2.23 -8.27 -16.90
N PHE A 341 -2.74 -8.16 -15.69
CA PHE A 341 -3.51 -9.22 -15.06
C PHE A 341 -4.74 -9.54 -15.92
N PRO A 342 -4.99 -10.80 -16.28
CA PRO A 342 -6.10 -11.14 -17.17
C PRO A 342 -7.44 -10.68 -16.61
N GLN A 343 -8.37 -10.34 -17.48
CA GLN A 343 -9.70 -9.85 -17.14
C GLN A 343 -10.78 -10.82 -17.56
N ILE A 344 -12.00 -10.65 -17.08
CA ILE A 344 -13.18 -11.32 -17.62
C ILE A 344 -13.70 -10.47 -18.76
N GLU A 345 -13.78 -11.07 -19.96
CA GLU A 345 -14.23 -10.39 -21.16
C GLU A 345 -15.66 -9.85 -21.00
N GLY A 346 -15.88 -8.60 -21.40
CA GLY A 346 -17.17 -7.92 -21.27
C GLY A 346 -17.48 -7.31 -19.91
N ASN A 347 -16.69 -7.60 -18.87
CA ASN A 347 -16.84 -6.99 -17.55
C ASN A 347 -15.94 -5.75 -17.39
N PRO A 348 -16.30 -4.81 -16.52
CA PRO A 348 -15.39 -3.70 -16.14
C PRO A 348 -14.06 -4.25 -15.60
N PRO A 349 -12.92 -3.68 -16.00
CA PRO A 349 -11.63 -4.15 -15.54
C PRO A 349 -11.45 -3.92 -14.04
N ILE A 350 -11.00 -4.95 -13.34
CA ILE A 350 -10.66 -4.88 -11.92
C ILE A 350 -9.29 -5.52 -11.72
N ASN A 351 -8.40 -4.76 -11.07
CA ASN A 351 -7.10 -5.23 -10.64
C ASN A 351 -7.04 -5.26 -9.11
N PHE A 352 -6.06 -5.98 -8.55
CA PHE A 352 -5.89 -6.07 -7.11
C PHE A 352 -4.80 -5.13 -6.64
N ALA A 353 -5.08 -4.32 -5.61
CA ALA A 353 -4.15 -3.39 -4.99
C ALA A 353 -3.57 -3.97 -3.70
N ASN A 354 -2.24 -3.91 -3.57
CA ASN A 354 -1.52 -4.22 -2.34
C ASN A 354 -0.42 -3.16 -2.14
N TYR A 355 -0.47 -2.43 -1.06
CA TYR A 355 0.46 -1.33 -0.81
C TYR A 355 0.55 -1.01 0.69
N TRP A 356 1.48 -0.15 1.03
CA TRP A 356 1.70 0.31 2.38
C TRP A 356 1.39 1.79 2.49
N VAL A 357 0.91 2.20 3.66
CA VAL A 357 0.58 3.58 3.97
C VAL A 357 1.41 4.07 5.15
N GLU A 358 1.86 5.30 5.06
CA GLU A 358 2.57 5.99 6.12
C GLU A 358 1.56 6.58 7.09
N THR A 359 1.71 6.26 8.37
CA THR A 359 0.78 6.64 9.44
C THR A 359 1.51 7.34 10.57
N VAL A 360 0.78 8.09 11.39
CA VAL A 360 1.31 8.78 12.56
C VAL A 360 0.81 8.11 13.83
N SER A 361 1.73 7.78 14.74
CA SER A 361 1.42 7.21 16.04
C SER A 361 0.56 8.16 16.88
N ASN A 362 -0.47 7.63 17.54
CA ASN A 362 -1.25 8.41 18.52
C ASN A 362 -0.45 8.73 19.80
N LYS A 363 0.73 8.12 19.97
CA LYS A 363 1.69 8.39 21.05
C LYS A 363 2.73 9.44 20.67
N SER A 364 2.79 9.87 19.40
CA SER A 364 3.74 10.90 18.97
C SER A 364 3.42 12.25 19.61
N LYS A 365 4.43 12.88 20.17
CA LYS A 365 4.37 14.26 20.68
C LYS A 365 4.48 15.30 19.55
N TYR A 366 4.83 14.85 18.35
CA TYR A 366 5.11 15.65 17.15
C TYR A 366 4.18 15.26 15.99
N SER A 367 2.91 15.01 16.31
CA SER A 367 1.96 14.52 15.30
C SER A 367 1.74 15.50 14.14
N SER A 368 1.82 16.81 14.39
CA SER A 368 1.71 17.84 13.35
C SER A 368 2.90 17.78 12.37
N GLU A 369 4.11 17.69 12.91
CA GLU A 369 5.34 17.60 12.12
C GLU A 369 5.43 16.28 11.35
N ALA A 370 4.97 15.20 11.96
CA ALA A 370 4.91 13.89 11.31
C ALA A 370 3.92 13.90 10.13
N TRP A 371 2.74 14.49 10.30
CA TRP A 371 1.76 14.64 9.22
C TRP A 371 2.21 15.63 8.14
N ASP A 372 2.91 16.70 8.51
CA ASP A 372 3.50 17.62 7.54
C ASP A 372 4.52 16.91 6.64
N PHE A 373 5.40 16.10 7.25
CA PHE A 373 6.36 15.28 6.50
C PHE A 373 5.69 14.27 5.57
N ILE A 374 4.68 13.52 6.05
CA ILE A 374 3.98 12.53 5.22
C ILE A 374 3.31 13.21 4.02
N GLN A 375 2.62 14.34 4.24
CA GLN A 375 2.00 15.09 3.15
C GLN A 375 3.05 15.68 2.20
N PHE A 376 4.19 16.15 2.70
CA PHE A 376 5.29 16.62 1.88
C PHE A 376 5.84 15.49 0.99
N ALA A 377 6.11 14.32 1.57
CA ALA A 377 6.62 13.15 0.85
C ALA A 377 5.65 12.65 -0.25
N ALA A 378 4.34 12.76 0.00
CA ALA A 378 3.29 12.38 -0.94
C ALA A 378 3.01 13.41 -2.05
N ARG A 379 3.67 14.58 -2.09
CA ARG A 379 3.54 15.53 -3.20
C ARG A 379 4.14 14.97 -4.48
N ALA A 380 3.52 15.28 -5.62
CA ALA A 380 3.94 14.74 -6.92
C ALA A 380 5.43 14.92 -7.22
N GLU A 381 6.00 16.09 -6.90
CA GLU A 381 7.42 16.37 -7.09
C GLU A 381 8.33 15.43 -6.28
N GLN A 382 8.00 15.20 -5.00
CA GLN A 382 8.78 14.33 -4.14
C GLN A 382 8.57 12.86 -4.48
N ALA A 383 7.31 12.47 -4.69
CA ALA A 383 6.93 11.12 -5.08
C ALA A 383 7.60 10.70 -6.39
N LYS A 384 7.67 11.57 -7.41
CA LYS A 384 8.31 11.29 -8.70
C LYS A 384 9.77 10.88 -8.54
N THR A 385 10.55 11.65 -7.78
CA THR A 385 11.98 11.37 -7.53
C THR A 385 12.16 10.05 -6.78
N TYR A 386 11.38 9.85 -5.72
CA TYR A 386 11.39 8.62 -4.94
C TYR A 386 11.02 7.39 -5.79
N LEU A 387 9.91 7.45 -6.53
CA LEU A 387 9.42 6.32 -7.35
C LEU A 387 10.39 5.93 -8.46
N ALA A 388 11.06 6.91 -9.07
CA ALA A 388 12.10 6.65 -10.06
C ALA A 388 13.28 5.85 -9.48
N LYS A 389 13.64 6.14 -8.22
CA LYS A 389 14.72 5.46 -7.50
C LYS A 389 14.34 4.04 -7.06
N VAL A 390 13.16 3.89 -6.46
CA VAL A 390 12.73 2.58 -5.91
C VAL A 390 12.03 1.68 -6.92
N LYS A 391 11.79 2.17 -8.14
CA LYS A 391 11.08 1.44 -9.20
C LYS A 391 9.75 0.87 -8.72
N ARG A 392 8.87 1.76 -8.24
CA ARG A 392 7.52 1.42 -7.77
C ARG A 392 6.46 2.16 -8.56
N PRO A 393 5.27 1.56 -8.78
CA PRO A 393 4.15 2.23 -9.44
C PRO A 393 3.54 3.30 -8.52
N THR A 394 3.15 4.42 -9.12
CA THR A 394 2.64 5.59 -8.38
C THR A 394 1.28 5.36 -7.73
N ALA A 395 1.06 6.02 -6.58
CA ALA A 395 -0.26 6.18 -5.97
C ALA A 395 -1.04 7.39 -6.52
N LEU A 396 -0.34 8.32 -7.21
CA LEU A 396 -0.91 9.58 -7.68
C LEU A 396 -1.37 9.48 -9.13
N ARG A 397 -2.62 9.88 -9.40
CA ARG A 397 -3.19 9.90 -10.76
C ARG A 397 -2.36 10.74 -11.74
N SER A 398 -1.83 11.88 -11.26
CA SER A 398 -1.04 12.80 -12.08
C SER A 398 0.27 12.21 -12.61
N LEU A 399 0.83 11.21 -11.94
CA LEU A 399 2.10 10.60 -12.31
C LEU A 399 1.96 9.30 -13.14
N ILE A 400 0.74 8.78 -13.32
CA ILE A 400 0.52 7.52 -14.05
C ILE A 400 1.02 7.63 -15.48
N ASN A 401 0.68 8.71 -16.20
CA ASN A 401 1.10 8.91 -17.58
C ASN A 401 2.63 9.06 -17.75
N GLU A 402 3.32 9.47 -16.69
CA GLU A 402 4.79 9.56 -16.71
C GLU A 402 5.46 8.18 -16.54
N GLN A 403 4.73 7.21 -15.98
CA GLN A 403 5.24 5.86 -15.73
C GLN A 403 4.78 4.83 -16.78
N ILE A 404 3.74 5.14 -17.56
CA ILE A 404 3.06 4.14 -18.43
C ILE A 404 4.00 3.49 -19.45
N ASP A 405 5.02 4.21 -19.91
CA ASP A 405 5.99 3.73 -20.89
C ASP A 405 7.23 3.07 -20.25
N ASP A 406 7.31 3.05 -18.92
CA ASP A 406 8.39 2.32 -18.23
C ASP A 406 8.18 0.81 -18.39
N GLN A 407 9.18 0.12 -18.93
CA GLN A 407 9.11 -1.32 -19.25
C GLN A 407 8.92 -2.21 -18.02
N ASP A 408 9.27 -1.72 -16.82
CA ASP A 408 9.26 -2.48 -15.59
C ASP A 408 7.99 -2.26 -14.77
N ILE A 409 7.57 -0.99 -14.68
CA ILE A 409 6.49 -0.60 -13.77
C ILE A 409 5.26 -0.03 -14.49
N GLY A 410 5.35 0.25 -15.79
CA GLY A 410 4.27 0.92 -16.54
C GLY A 410 2.94 0.15 -16.49
N ILE A 411 2.99 -1.18 -16.62
CA ILE A 411 1.79 -2.02 -16.52
C ILE A 411 1.15 -1.92 -15.14
N PHE A 412 1.94 -1.98 -14.07
CA PHE A 412 1.44 -1.86 -12.71
C PHE A 412 0.83 -0.48 -12.45
N ALA A 413 1.49 0.59 -12.91
CA ALA A 413 0.98 1.95 -12.77
C ALA A 413 -0.34 2.15 -13.53
N GLN A 414 -0.46 1.62 -14.75
CA GLN A 414 -1.69 1.70 -15.53
C GLN A 414 -2.85 0.97 -14.85
N GLN A 415 -2.59 -0.21 -14.27
CA GLN A 415 -3.59 -1.01 -13.57
C GLN A 415 -4.07 -0.38 -12.26
N ALA A 416 -3.28 0.53 -11.65
CA ALA A 416 -3.65 1.19 -10.40
C ALA A 416 -4.96 1.99 -10.51
N LEU A 417 -5.33 2.48 -11.71
CA LEU A 417 -6.60 3.19 -11.93
C LEU A 417 -7.86 2.33 -11.70
N THR A 418 -7.75 1.03 -11.87
CA THR A 418 -8.85 0.08 -11.71
C THR A 418 -8.61 -0.91 -10.56
N ALA A 419 -7.56 -0.65 -9.78
CA ALA A 419 -7.19 -1.50 -8.66
C ALA A 419 -8.15 -1.32 -7.48
N LYS A 420 -8.45 -2.42 -6.80
CA LYS A 420 -9.27 -2.48 -5.60
C LYS A 420 -8.59 -3.34 -4.56
N SER A 421 -8.82 -3.00 -3.31
CA SER A 421 -8.67 -3.88 -2.17
C SER A 421 -10.06 -4.15 -1.59
N TRP A 422 -10.21 -5.16 -0.76
CA TRP A 422 -11.54 -5.46 -0.23
C TRP A 422 -11.58 -5.63 1.28
N TYR A 423 -10.53 -6.24 1.88
CA TYR A 423 -10.55 -6.56 3.31
C TYR A 423 -10.36 -5.32 4.17
N LYS A 424 -11.36 -5.04 5.03
CA LYS A 424 -11.39 -3.87 5.91
C LYS A 424 -11.56 -4.26 7.38
N GLY A 425 -11.20 -5.51 7.71
CA GLY A 425 -11.30 -6.06 9.04
C GLY A 425 -10.04 -5.85 9.90
N ALA A 426 -10.05 -6.45 11.09
CA ALA A 426 -8.99 -6.30 12.07
C ALA A 426 -7.87 -7.37 11.95
N ASP A 427 -8.12 -8.51 11.29
CA ASP A 427 -7.15 -9.59 11.16
C ASP A 427 -7.08 -10.13 9.72
N SER A 428 -6.29 -9.43 8.88
CA SER A 428 -6.09 -9.83 7.48
C SER A 428 -5.31 -11.14 7.34
N ALA A 429 -4.42 -11.45 8.28
CA ALA A 429 -3.64 -12.69 8.23
C ALA A 429 -4.55 -13.92 8.46
N ALA A 430 -5.47 -13.85 9.43
CA ALA A 430 -6.46 -14.89 9.62
C ALA A 430 -7.40 -15.01 8.39
N ALA A 431 -7.79 -13.89 7.78
CA ALA A 431 -8.60 -13.93 6.57
C ALA A 431 -7.85 -14.62 5.39
N GLU A 432 -6.56 -14.35 5.19
CA GLU A 432 -5.73 -15.05 4.19
C GLU A 432 -5.66 -16.56 4.48
N GLN A 433 -5.47 -16.95 5.74
CA GLN A 433 -5.44 -18.36 6.14
C GLN A 433 -6.78 -19.06 5.86
N ILE A 434 -7.91 -18.39 6.10
CA ILE A 434 -9.24 -18.93 5.78
C ILE A 434 -9.40 -19.14 4.27
N PHE A 435 -8.85 -18.24 3.43
CA PHE A 435 -8.83 -18.43 1.99
C PHE A 435 -8.00 -19.67 1.60
N ALA A 436 -6.87 -19.92 2.27
CA ALA A 436 -6.09 -21.14 2.05
C ALA A 436 -6.90 -22.39 2.37
N GLU A 437 -7.54 -22.42 3.53
CA GLU A 437 -8.41 -23.53 3.97
C GLU A 437 -9.56 -23.77 2.99
N MET A 438 -10.21 -22.68 2.52
CA MET A 438 -11.31 -22.75 1.54
C MET A 438 -10.83 -23.37 0.21
N ILE A 439 -9.69 -22.93 -0.31
CA ILE A 439 -9.08 -23.46 -1.55
C ILE A 439 -8.75 -24.96 -1.37
N ASP A 440 -8.02 -25.29 -0.31
CA ASP A 440 -7.52 -26.65 -0.10
C ASP A 440 -8.67 -27.66 0.13
N THR A 441 -9.71 -27.26 0.89
CA THR A 441 -10.90 -28.08 1.11
C THR A 441 -11.66 -28.30 -0.20
N THR A 442 -11.76 -27.26 -1.04
CA THR A 442 -12.39 -27.37 -2.36
C THR A 442 -11.63 -28.32 -3.31
N VAL A 443 -10.30 -28.24 -3.34
CA VAL A 443 -9.46 -29.14 -4.15
C VAL A 443 -9.57 -30.59 -3.69
N LEU A 444 -9.70 -30.83 -2.39
CA LEU A 444 -9.90 -32.19 -1.84
C LEU A 444 -11.29 -32.77 -2.13
N ALA A 445 -12.24 -31.94 -2.60
CA ALA A 445 -13.62 -32.32 -2.95
C ALA A 445 -14.34 -33.09 -1.83
N GLN A 446 -14.09 -32.74 -0.56
CA GLN A 446 -14.66 -33.42 0.62
C GLN A 446 -16.10 -33.01 0.87
N ASP A 447 -16.49 -31.78 0.49
CA ASP A 447 -17.81 -31.19 0.73
C ASP A 447 -18.32 -30.47 -0.52
N LYS A 448 -19.59 -30.04 -0.50
CA LYS A 448 -20.13 -29.19 -1.56
C LYS A 448 -19.44 -27.83 -1.53
N ILE A 449 -18.99 -27.38 -2.67
CA ILE A 449 -18.25 -26.10 -2.82
C ILE A 449 -19.02 -24.90 -2.25
N GLU A 450 -20.37 -24.94 -2.33
CA GLU A 450 -21.23 -23.91 -1.74
C GLU A 450 -21.15 -23.88 -0.21
N ASP A 451 -21.10 -25.05 0.42
CA ASP A 451 -21.00 -25.17 1.89
C ASP A 451 -19.63 -24.72 2.36
N ILE A 452 -18.58 -25.04 1.61
CA ILE A 452 -17.19 -24.58 1.87
C ILE A 452 -17.13 -23.05 1.78
N LEU A 453 -17.72 -22.45 0.72
CA LEU A 453 -17.76 -21.00 0.52
C LEU A 453 -18.54 -20.31 1.65
N ASN A 454 -19.69 -20.84 2.04
CA ASN A 454 -20.50 -20.30 3.13
C ASN A 454 -19.78 -20.35 4.49
N LEU A 455 -19.09 -21.45 4.77
CA LEU A 455 -18.28 -21.60 5.97
C LEU A 455 -17.12 -20.58 5.98
N ALA A 456 -16.45 -20.40 4.86
CA ALA A 456 -15.35 -19.43 4.73
C ALA A 456 -15.84 -18.01 4.99
N VAL A 457 -16.99 -17.60 4.43
CA VAL A 457 -17.59 -16.27 4.70
C VAL A 457 -17.85 -16.10 6.19
N GLY A 458 -18.43 -17.09 6.87
CA GLY A 458 -18.68 -17.04 8.31
C GLY A 458 -17.40 -16.87 9.13
N LYS A 459 -16.34 -17.62 8.79
CA LYS A 459 -15.03 -17.49 9.43
C LYS A 459 -14.38 -16.13 9.15
N VAL A 460 -14.39 -15.64 7.90
CA VAL A 460 -13.84 -14.32 7.55
C VAL A 460 -14.60 -13.20 8.26
N GLN A 461 -15.93 -13.32 8.41
CA GLN A 461 -16.72 -12.35 9.18
C GLN A 461 -16.25 -12.23 10.64
N GLN A 462 -15.79 -13.31 11.24
CA GLN A 462 -15.25 -13.28 12.62
C GLN A 462 -13.94 -12.50 12.72
N THR A 463 -13.16 -12.43 11.65
CA THR A 463 -11.89 -11.65 11.61
C THR A 463 -12.09 -10.15 11.47
N VAL A 464 -13.29 -9.72 11.08
CA VAL A 464 -13.61 -8.31 10.82
C VAL A 464 -13.62 -7.48 12.10
N ASN A 465 -14.19 -8.01 13.16
CA ASN A 465 -14.23 -7.41 14.47
C ASN A 465 -13.59 -8.39 15.45
N VAL A 466 -12.31 -8.22 15.75
CA VAL A 466 -11.68 -8.99 16.82
C VAL A 466 -12.33 -8.56 18.14
N ASN A 467 -13.06 -9.48 18.77
CA ASN A 467 -13.68 -9.28 20.07
C ASN A 467 -12.58 -8.92 21.09
N GLY A 468 -12.59 -7.71 21.60
CA GLY A 468 -11.69 -7.28 22.66
C GLY A 468 -11.14 -5.87 22.55
N GLN A 469 -11.65 -5.03 21.65
CA GLN A 469 -11.34 -3.59 21.65
C GLN A 469 -12.59 -2.74 21.53
#